data_abeb7851d2750b71f9f5e2eaba8254c4
#
_entry.id   abeb7851d2750b71f9f5e2eaba8254c4
#
_cell.length_a   1.000
_cell.length_b   1.000
_cell.length_c   1.000
_cell.angle_alpha   90.00
_cell.angle_beta   90.00
_cell.angle_gamma   90.00
#
_symmetry.space_group_name_H-M   'P 1'
#
loop_
_entity.id
_entity.type
_entity.pdbx_description
1 polymer ?
#
loop_
_entity_poly.entity_id
_entity_poly.type
_entity_poly.pdbx_seq_one_letter_code
_entity_poly.pdbx_strand_id
1 'polypeptide(L)'
;MSLLEVKQLKVFDCKTNKSIIHNSSFQVNEGECLALVGESGSGKSMTCKSIMRLHKRGIKQYGHIWLKGEDLCELSEKQMKSKRGKKLCMVMQNGMSAFNPSDPVGNHLVATLKQHTDWSYEKIERHLADAMKRVRLQNPVEIMNKHPYQLSGGMLQRLMISLALLLEPDVLIADEPTTALDTISQFEVVEQLMALRENIGSSMIFISHDLGIVNKLADQIVVMKDGHIVERGAAQDVFLKPQHEYTEYLISTKRTLSEHFQKMIGGTVHA
;
A
#
# COMPACT_ATOMS: atom_id res chain seq x y z
N MET A 1 4.53 20.62 -4.13
CA MET A 1 3.62 21.00 -3.02
C MET A 1 3.27 19.76 -2.23
N SER A 2 3.06 19.89 -0.90
CA SER A 2 2.63 18.74 -0.09
C SER A 2 1.22 18.33 -0.50
N LEU A 3 1.05 17.08 -0.93
CA LEU A 3 -0.26 16.51 -1.28
C LEU A 3 -0.95 15.94 -0.05
N LEU A 4 -0.20 15.14 0.73
CA LEU A 4 -0.65 14.56 1.99
C LEU A 4 0.30 14.97 3.11
N GLU A 5 -0.23 15.44 4.23
CA GLU A 5 0.56 15.84 5.38
C GLU A 5 -0.01 15.19 6.65
N VAL A 6 0.82 14.48 7.38
CA VAL A 6 0.51 13.86 8.67
C VAL A 6 1.26 14.63 9.74
N LYS A 7 0.54 15.19 10.72
CA LYS A 7 1.14 15.95 11.82
C LYS A 7 0.73 15.38 13.17
N GLN A 8 1.73 15.10 13.99
CA GLN A 8 1.59 14.70 15.39
C GLN A 8 0.61 13.52 15.58
N LEU A 9 0.61 12.59 14.60
CA LEU A 9 -0.27 11.43 14.66
C LEU A 9 0.08 10.57 15.87
N LYS A 10 -0.91 10.34 16.73
CA LYS A 10 -0.87 9.42 17.86
C LYS A 10 -2.02 8.44 17.72
N VAL A 11 -1.75 7.16 17.96
CA VAL A 11 -2.78 6.12 17.93
C VAL A 11 -2.68 5.28 19.18
N PHE A 12 -3.82 5.12 19.84
CA PHE A 12 -3.92 4.45 21.13
C PHE A 12 -4.99 3.36 21.10
N ASP A 13 -4.64 2.18 21.58
CA ASP A 13 -5.60 1.07 21.77
C ASP A 13 -6.17 1.14 23.19
N CYS A 14 -7.45 1.53 23.31
CA CYS A 14 -8.15 1.63 24.57
C CYS A 14 -8.40 0.27 25.25
N LYS A 15 -8.36 -0.85 24.50
CA LYS A 15 -8.58 -2.19 25.05
C LYS A 15 -7.35 -2.71 25.78
N THR A 16 -6.18 -2.51 25.17
CA THR A 16 -4.91 -2.96 25.73
C THR A 16 -4.19 -1.89 26.54
N ASN A 17 -4.72 -0.66 26.55
CA ASN A 17 -4.13 0.52 27.16
C ASN A 17 -2.71 0.83 26.65
N LYS A 18 -2.46 0.57 25.35
CA LYS A 18 -1.15 0.75 24.72
C LYS A 18 -1.17 1.83 23.65
N SER A 19 -0.12 2.64 23.60
CA SER A 19 0.17 3.50 22.47
C SER A 19 0.76 2.67 21.32
N ILE A 20 0.20 2.83 20.11
CA ILE A 20 0.65 2.13 18.90
C ILE A 20 1.51 3.07 18.05
N ILE A 21 1.16 4.36 18.01
CA ILE A 21 1.93 5.39 17.29
C ILE A 21 2.16 6.57 18.23
N HIS A 22 3.40 7.04 18.29
CA HIS A 22 3.90 8.06 19.21
C HIS A 22 4.32 9.32 18.46
N ASN A 23 3.37 10.23 18.17
CA ASN A 23 3.68 11.56 17.63
C ASN A 23 4.41 11.54 16.27
N SER A 24 3.94 10.76 15.33
CA SER A 24 4.52 10.66 13.98
C SER A 24 4.12 11.83 13.09
N SER A 25 5.11 12.40 12.37
CA SER A 25 4.88 13.48 11.39
C SER A 25 5.70 13.25 10.13
N PHE A 26 5.05 13.31 8.97
CA PHE A 26 5.67 13.19 7.65
C PHE A 26 4.76 13.79 6.58
N GLN A 27 5.27 13.91 5.36
CA GLN A 27 4.51 14.41 4.22
C GLN A 27 4.81 13.60 2.97
N VAL A 28 3.90 13.64 2.01
CA VAL A 28 4.05 13.08 0.66
C VAL A 28 3.76 14.19 -0.33
N ASN A 29 4.66 14.45 -1.25
CA ASN A 29 4.48 15.42 -2.32
C ASN A 29 3.74 14.81 -3.52
N GLU A 30 3.25 15.65 -4.44
CA GLU A 30 2.61 15.19 -5.66
C GLU A 30 3.60 14.34 -6.50
N GLY A 31 3.12 13.17 -6.97
CA GLY A 31 3.90 12.21 -7.76
C GLY A 31 4.99 11.48 -6.98
N GLU A 32 5.15 11.72 -5.67
CA GLU A 32 6.19 11.11 -4.82
C GLU A 32 5.78 9.74 -4.29
N CYS A 33 6.73 8.82 -4.20
CA CYS A 33 6.60 7.56 -3.49
C CYS A 33 7.33 7.63 -2.15
N LEU A 34 6.57 7.61 -1.05
CA LEU A 34 7.08 7.50 0.31
C LEU A 34 7.03 6.05 0.76
N ALA A 35 8.17 5.47 1.11
CA ALA A 35 8.19 4.16 1.74
C ALA A 35 8.14 4.25 3.28
N LEU A 36 7.28 3.42 3.89
CA LEU A 36 7.30 3.17 5.34
C LEU A 36 7.97 1.82 5.58
N VAL A 37 9.09 1.81 6.28
CA VAL A 37 9.87 0.60 6.58
C VAL A 37 10.05 0.41 8.08
N GLY A 38 10.35 -0.83 8.49
CA GLY A 38 10.54 -1.22 9.89
C GLY A 38 10.05 -2.64 10.13
N GLU A 39 10.30 -3.20 11.30
CA GLU A 39 9.87 -4.54 11.68
C GLU A 39 8.34 -4.66 11.81
N SER A 40 7.85 -5.91 11.87
CA SER A 40 6.43 -6.18 12.15
C SER A 40 6.05 -5.58 13.51
N GLY A 41 4.90 -4.93 13.57
CA GLY A 41 4.45 -4.24 14.80
C GLY A 41 4.97 -2.82 14.99
N SER A 42 5.85 -2.29 14.13
CA SER A 42 6.40 -0.93 14.28
C SER A 42 5.39 0.22 14.02
N GLY A 43 4.16 -0.10 13.60
CA GLY A 43 3.09 0.89 13.42
C GLY A 43 2.75 1.27 11.97
N LYS A 44 3.48 0.74 10.95
CA LYS A 44 3.30 1.08 9.53
C LYS A 44 1.86 0.94 9.02
N SER A 45 1.31 -0.27 9.11
CA SER A 45 -0.08 -0.53 8.67
C SER A 45 -1.12 0.25 9.49
N MET A 46 -0.82 0.53 10.78
CA MET A 46 -1.69 1.36 11.60
C MET A 46 -1.65 2.82 11.13
N THR A 47 -0.49 3.34 10.72
CA THR A 47 -0.35 4.66 10.11
C THR A 47 -1.21 4.78 8.84
N CYS A 48 -1.15 3.79 7.95
CA CYS A 48 -1.99 3.75 6.74
C CYS A 48 -3.48 3.67 7.05
N LYS A 49 -3.87 2.84 8.02
CA LYS A 49 -5.26 2.78 8.50
C LYS A 49 -5.72 4.10 9.13
N SER A 50 -4.82 4.84 9.76
CA SER A 50 -5.10 6.17 10.31
C SER A 50 -5.39 7.18 9.19
N ILE A 51 -4.60 7.19 8.12
CA ILE A 51 -4.83 8.04 6.95
C ILE A 51 -6.20 7.73 6.32
N MET A 52 -6.52 6.46 6.19
CA MET A 52 -7.80 5.99 5.65
C MET A 52 -8.96 6.10 6.66
N ARG A 53 -8.70 6.40 7.93
CA ARG A 53 -9.68 6.34 9.04
C ARG A 53 -10.42 4.99 9.11
N LEU A 54 -9.69 3.90 8.92
CA LEU A 54 -10.19 2.51 8.94
C LEU A 54 -9.78 1.79 10.22
N HIS A 55 -10.08 2.40 11.36
CA HIS A 55 -9.78 1.81 12.66
C HIS A 55 -10.86 0.83 13.12
N LYS A 56 -10.44 -0.20 13.86
CA LYS A 56 -11.35 -1.06 14.61
C LYS A 56 -11.90 -0.31 15.84
N ARG A 57 -13.05 -0.77 16.35
CA ARG A 57 -13.61 -0.26 17.62
C ARG A 57 -12.58 -0.38 18.75
N GLY A 58 -12.41 0.70 19.53
CA GLY A 58 -11.45 0.76 20.63
C GLY A 58 -10.10 1.39 20.27
N ILE A 59 -9.87 1.75 19.01
CA ILE A 59 -8.71 2.54 18.62
C ILE A 59 -9.09 4.03 18.61
N LYS A 60 -8.27 4.86 19.24
CA LYS A 60 -8.37 6.32 19.21
C LYS A 60 -7.19 6.90 18.47
N GLN A 61 -7.48 7.91 17.65
CA GLN A 61 -6.49 8.66 16.87
C GLN A 61 -6.51 10.12 17.30
N TYR A 62 -5.33 10.73 17.37
CA TYR A 62 -5.10 12.15 17.63
C TYR A 62 -4.09 12.69 16.63
N GLY A 63 -4.04 14.00 16.49
CA GLY A 63 -3.23 14.68 15.46
C GLY A 63 -4.05 14.98 14.22
N HIS A 64 -3.41 15.46 13.17
CA HIS A 64 -4.06 15.93 11.96
C HIS A 64 -3.52 15.22 10.72
N ILE A 65 -4.38 15.04 9.73
CA ILE A 65 -4.03 14.47 8.43
C ILE A 65 -4.68 15.33 7.35
N TRP A 66 -3.88 16.10 6.63
CA TRP A 66 -4.37 16.95 5.54
C TRP A 66 -4.13 16.29 4.19
N LEU A 67 -5.13 16.34 3.34
CA LEU A 67 -5.04 15.98 1.93
C LEU A 67 -5.42 17.21 1.10
N LYS A 68 -4.47 17.75 0.34
CA LYS A 68 -4.66 18.98 -0.45
C LYS A 68 -5.19 20.13 0.41
N GLY A 69 -4.71 20.26 1.65
CA GLY A 69 -5.12 21.32 2.58
C GLY A 69 -6.44 21.08 3.33
N GLU A 70 -7.14 19.97 3.09
CA GLU A 70 -8.36 19.60 3.83
C GLU A 70 -8.02 18.60 4.95
N ASP A 71 -8.39 18.91 6.19
CA ASP A 71 -8.15 18.01 7.33
C ASP A 71 -9.13 16.83 7.31
N LEU A 72 -8.59 15.64 7.02
CA LEU A 72 -9.38 14.41 6.97
C LEU A 72 -9.92 14.00 8.35
N CYS A 73 -9.30 14.46 9.45
CA CYS A 73 -9.71 14.11 10.81
C CYS A 73 -11.03 14.80 11.20
N GLU A 74 -11.32 15.96 10.63
CA GLU A 74 -12.52 16.76 10.91
C GLU A 74 -13.73 16.34 10.05
N LEU A 75 -13.52 15.53 9.00
CA LEU A 75 -14.58 15.10 8.11
C LEU A 75 -15.57 14.16 8.82
N SER A 76 -16.86 14.30 8.50
CA SER A 76 -17.86 13.28 8.84
C SER A 76 -17.55 11.97 8.10
N GLU A 77 -18.07 10.84 8.59
CA GLU A 77 -17.87 9.54 7.92
C GLU A 77 -18.45 9.53 6.50
N LYS A 78 -19.57 10.25 6.27
CA LYS A 78 -20.15 10.41 4.93
C LYS A 78 -19.19 11.11 3.97
N GLN A 79 -18.54 12.18 4.43
CA GLN A 79 -17.52 12.91 3.64
C GLN A 79 -16.27 12.05 3.41
N MET A 80 -15.79 11.38 4.47
CA MET A 80 -14.64 10.49 4.34
C MET A 80 -14.89 9.32 3.38
N LYS A 81 -16.13 8.78 3.37
CA LYS A 81 -16.54 7.74 2.41
C LYS A 81 -16.42 8.21 0.96
N SER A 82 -16.71 9.48 0.67
CA SER A 82 -16.55 10.04 -0.68
C SER A 82 -15.08 10.27 -1.08
N LYS A 83 -14.17 10.38 -0.12
CA LYS A 83 -12.73 10.50 -0.38
C LYS A 83 -12.09 9.14 -0.67
N ARG A 84 -12.50 8.09 0.08
CA ARG A 84 -12.03 6.73 -0.15
C ARG A 84 -12.43 6.26 -1.55
N GLY A 85 -11.49 5.66 -2.27
CA GLY A 85 -11.62 5.26 -3.67
C GLY A 85 -11.18 6.36 -4.65
N LYS A 86 -11.76 7.56 -4.59
CA LYS A 86 -11.45 8.66 -5.53
C LYS A 86 -10.18 9.45 -5.20
N LYS A 87 -9.94 9.68 -3.90
CA LYS A 87 -8.80 10.51 -3.45
C LYS A 87 -7.75 9.67 -2.75
N LEU A 88 -8.19 8.69 -1.98
CA LEU A 88 -7.36 7.77 -1.25
C LEU A 88 -7.78 6.35 -1.61
N CYS A 89 -6.89 5.56 -2.18
CA CYS A 89 -7.10 4.14 -2.44
C CYS A 89 -6.09 3.30 -1.66
N MET A 90 -6.50 2.12 -1.21
CA MET A 90 -5.63 1.23 -0.47
C MET A 90 -5.65 -0.17 -1.06
N VAL A 91 -4.45 -0.66 -1.42
CA VAL A 91 -4.19 -2.06 -1.75
C VAL A 91 -3.72 -2.74 -0.47
N MET A 92 -4.50 -3.70 0.01
CA MET A 92 -4.28 -4.35 1.30
C MET A 92 -3.31 -5.52 1.18
N GLN A 93 -2.60 -5.84 2.25
CA GLN A 93 -1.66 -6.96 2.36
C GLN A 93 -2.31 -8.31 1.99
N ASN A 94 -3.51 -8.56 2.44
CA ASN A 94 -4.26 -9.78 2.13
C ASN A 94 -5.40 -9.47 1.17
N GLY A 95 -5.21 -9.80 -0.12
CA GLY A 95 -6.23 -9.62 -1.14
C GLY A 95 -7.55 -10.33 -0.83
N MET A 96 -7.50 -11.49 -0.18
CA MET A 96 -8.72 -12.22 0.23
C MET A 96 -9.61 -11.39 1.16
N SER A 97 -9.02 -10.58 2.05
CA SER A 97 -9.77 -9.76 3.00
C SER A 97 -10.46 -8.54 2.37
N ALA A 98 -10.12 -8.21 1.14
CA ALA A 98 -10.74 -7.11 0.40
C ALA A 98 -12.08 -7.49 -0.25
N PHE A 99 -12.35 -8.78 -0.38
CA PHE A 99 -13.54 -9.29 -1.07
C PHE A 99 -14.45 -10.06 -0.12
N ASN A 100 -15.77 -10.01 -0.39
CA ASN A 100 -16.73 -10.88 0.28
C ASN A 100 -16.57 -12.32 -0.27
N PRO A 101 -16.24 -13.31 0.56
CA PRO A 101 -16.03 -14.69 0.08
C PRO A 101 -17.27 -15.35 -0.51
N SER A 102 -18.47 -14.84 -0.19
CA SER A 102 -19.76 -15.39 -0.66
C SER A 102 -20.17 -14.87 -2.03
N ASP A 103 -19.50 -13.85 -2.57
CA ASP A 103 -19.85 -13.20 -3.82
C ASP A 103 -18.73 -13.36 -4.87
N PRO A 104 -19.06 -13.46 -6.17
CA PRO A 104 -18.08 -13.34 -7.23
C PRO A 104 -17.35 -12.01 -7.18
N VAL A 105 -16.04 -12.01 -7.48
CA VAL A 105 -15.21 -10.81 -7.42
C VAL A 105 -15.72 -9.68 -8.33
N GLY A 106 -16.30 -10.03 -9.48
CA GLY A 106 -16.89 -9.07 -10.42
C GLY A 106 -17.97 -8.20 -9.78
N ASN A 107 -18.84 -8.79 -8.95
CA ASN A 107 -19.89 -8.04 -8.25
C ASN A 107 -19.30 -6.94 -7.36
N HIS A 108 -18.22 -7.26 -6.64
CA HIS A 108 -17.52 -6.31 -5.77
C HIS A 108 -16.88 -5.18 -6.59
N LEU A 109 -16.17 -5.52 -7.68
CA LEU A 109 -15.51 -4.55 -8.55
C LEU A 109 -16.52 -3.59 -9.21
N VAL A 110 -17.61 -4.15 -9.76
CA VAL A 110 -18.68 -3.37 -10.37
C VAL A 110 -19.37 -2.46 -9.35
N ALA A 111 -19.71 -2.97 -8.16
CA ALA A 111 -20.35 -2.20 -7.10
C ALA A 111 -19.46 -1.02 -6.66
N THR A 112 -18.14 -1.26 -6.54
CA THR A 112 -17.18 -0.21 -6.17
C THR A 112 -17.12 0.87 -7.25
N LEU A 113 -17.01 0.50 -8.53
CA LEU A 113 -16.98 1.49 -9.62
C LEU A 113 -18.29 2.25 -9.76
N LYS A 114 -19.44 1.60 -9.60
CA LYS A 114 -20.75 2.28 -9.58
C LYS A 114 -20.86 3.33 -8.46
N GLN A 115 -20.22 3.10 -7.32
CA GLN A 115 -20.21 4.06 -6.22
C GLN A 115 -19.36 5.29 -6.52
N HIS A 116 -18.33 5.16 -7.37
CA HIS A 116 -17.33 6.20 -7.60
C HIS A 116 -17.36 6.82 -8.99
N THR A 117 -18.12 6.25 -9.93
CA THR A 117 -18.23 6.73 -11.31
C THR A 117 -19.69 6.75 -11.76
N ASP A 118 -19.98 7.59 -12.76
CA ASP A 118 -21.31 7.66 -13.42
C ASP A 118 -21.36 6.75 -14.66
N TRP A 119 -20.56 5.69 -14.71
CA TRP A 119 -20.46 4.80 -15.86
C TRP A 119 -21.63 3.84 -15.91
N SER A 120 -22.11 3.55 -17.16
CA SER A 120 -23.06 2.46 -17.38
C SER A 120 -22.41 1.10 -17.07
N TYR A 121 -23.25 0.08 -16.89
CA TYR A 121 -22.75 -1.28 -16.57
C TYR A 121 -21.82 -1.80 -17.67
N GLU A 122 -22.18 -1.66 -18.95
CA GLU A 122 -21.38 -2.08 -20.09
C GLU A 122 -20.05 -1.33 -20.16
N LYS A 123 -20.04 -0.04 -19.80
CA LYS A 123 -18.81 0.76 -19.73
C LYS A 123 -17.91 0.25 -18.61
N ILE A 124 -18.47 -0.06 -17.44
CA ILE A 124 -17.72 -0.63 -16.31
C ILE A 124 -17.09 -1.97 -16.70
N GLU A 125 -17.84 -2.91 -17.26
CA GLU A 125 -17.32 -4.23 -17.66
C GLU A 125 -16.17 -4.10 -18.66
N ARG A 126 -16.33 -3.26 -19.67
CA ARG A 126 -15.28 -3.01 -20.67
C ARG A 126 -14.01 -2.45 -20.05
N HIS A 127 -14.12 -1.38 -19.21
CA HIS A 127 -12.97 -0.78 -18.56
C HIS A 127 -12.29 -1.73 -17.57
N LEU A 128 -13.08 -2.52 -16.81
CA LEU A 128 -12.54 -3.56 -15.94
C LEU A 128 -11.76 -4.61 -16.73
N ALA A 129 -12.32 -5.10 -17.83
CA ALA A 129 -11.64 -6.09 -18.67
C ALA A 129 -10.30 -5.53 -19.22
N ASP A 130 -10.27 -4.27 -19.65
CA ASP A 130 -9.07 -3.62 -20.15
C ASP A 130 -8.04 -3.39 -19.02
N ALA A 131 -8.48 -2.93 -17.85
CA ALA A 131 -7.61 -2.74 -16.69
C ALA A 131 -7.04 -4.09 -16.19
N MET A 132 -7.83 -5.15 -16.16
CA MET A 132 -7.39 -6.48 -15.81
C MET A 132 -6.33 -7.03 -16.77
N LYS A 133 -6.47 -6.80 -18.07
CA LYS A 133 -5.43 -7.14 -19.06
C LYS A 133 -4.12 -6.37 -18.82
N ARG A 134 -4.20 -5.08 -18.48
CA ARG A 134 -3.01 -4.26 -18.14
C ARG A 134 -2.23 -4.84 -16.96
N VAL A 135 -2.92 -5.43 -15.99
CA VAL A 135 -2.29 -6.11 -14.85
C VAL A 135 -2.05 -7.61 -15.12
N ARG A 136 -1.99 -8.01 -16.39
CA ARG A 136 -1.69 -9.39 -16.83
C ARG A 136 -2.69 -10.45 -16.32
N LEU A 137 -3.93 -10.06 -16.05
CA LEU A 137 -5.02 -11.01 -15.78
C LEU A 137 -5.67 -11.39 -17.11
N GLN A 138 -5.48 -12.66 -17.50
CA GLN A 138 -6.11 -13.22 -18.70
C GLN A 138 -7.56 -13.65 -18.41
N ASN A 139 -8.40 -13.68 -19.44
CA ASN A 139 -9.80 -14.09 -19.33
C ASN A 139 -10.61 -13.30 -18.28
N PRO A 140 -10.73 -11.97 -18.40
CA PRO A 140 -11.40 -11.12 -17.40
C PRO A 140 -12.82 -11.58 -17.06
N VAL A 141 -13.61 -11.99 -18.07
CA VAL A 141 -15.00 -12.46 -17.89
C VAL A 141 -15.06 -13.71 -16.99
N GLU A 142 -14.17 -14.66 -17.21
CA GLU A 142 -14.09 -15.88 -16.38
C GLU A 142 -13.69 -15.53 -14.94
N ILE A 143 -12.70 -14.65 -14.78
CA ILE A 143 -12.21 -14.20 -13.45
C ILE A 143 -13.31 -13.48 -12.69
N MET A 144 -14.05 -12.59 -13.34
CA MET A 144 -15.13 -11.82 -12.70
C MET A 144 -16.25 -12.72 -12.14
N ASN A 145 -16.45 -13.91 -12.73
CA ASN A 145 -17.44 -14.88 -12.26
C ASN A 145 -16.92 -15.80 -11.14
N LYS A 146 -15.63 -15.75 -10.81
CA LYS A 146 -15.03 -16.56 -9.74
C LYS A 146 -15.21 -15.91 -8.37
N HIS A 147 -15.34 -16.76 -7.36
CA HIS A 147 -15.27 -16.34 -5.96
C HIS A 147 -13.82 -16.12 -5.52
N PRO A 148 -13.58 -15.29 -4.49
CA PRO A 148 -12.20 -15.00 -4.02
C PRO A 148 -11.36 -16.24 -3.73
N TYR A 149 -11.94 -17.28 -3.12
CA TYR A 149 -11.25 -18.53 -2.78
C TYR A 149 -10.86 -19.39 -4.00
N GLN A 150 -11.37 -19.09 -5.19
CA GLN A 150 -11.02 -19.76 -6.46
C GLN A 150 -9.86 -19.06 -7.18
N LEU A 151 -9.35 -17.99 -6.63
CA LEU A 151 -8.29 -17.15 -7.20
C LEU A 151 -7.03 -17.20 -6.32
N SER A 152 -5.86 -17.12 -6.93
CA SER A 152 -4.62 -16.99 -6.18
C SER A 152 -4.51 -15.62 -5.49
N GLY A 153 -3.69 -15.52 -4.45
CA GLY A 153 -3.41 -14.26 -3.78
C GLY A 153 -2.92 -13.17 -4.75
N GLY A 154 -2.04 -13.54 -5.70
CA GLY A 154 -1.55 -12.65 -6.74
C GLY A 154 -2.64 -12.16 -7.70
N MET A 155 -3.61 -13.02 -8.04
CA MET A 155 -4.75 -12.61 -8.87
C MET A 155 -5.63 -11.60 -8.13
N LEU A 156 -5.93 -11.84 -6.85
CA LEU A 156 -6.70 -10.91 -6.03
C LEU A 156 -5.98 -9.56 -5.86
N GLN A 157 -4.65 -9.60 -5.70
CA GLN A 157 -3.84 -8.39 -5.62
C GLN A 157 -3.92 -7.58 -6.91
N ARG A 158 -3.76 -8.22 -8.07
CA ARG A 158 -3.89 -7.59 -9.39
C ARG A 158 -5.30 -7.05 -9.64
N LEU A 159 -6.33 -7.70 -9.13
CA LEU A 159 -7.70 -7.16 -9.18
C LEU A 159 -7.83 -5.86 -8.40
N MET A 160 -7.24 -5.75 -7.22
CA MET A 160 -7.23 -4.50 -6.45
C MET A 160 -6.44 -3.39 -7.18
N ILE A 161 -5.31 -3.74 -7.81
CA ILE A 161 -4.52 -2.79 -8.61
C ILE A 161 -5.32 -2.35 -9.85
N SER A 162 -6.03 -3.26 -10.54
CA SER A 162 -6.88 -2.91 -11.69
C SER A 162 -7.99 -1.93 -11.30
N LEU A 163 -8.54 -2.08 -10.08
CA LEU A 163 -9.51 -1.14 -9.54
C LEU A 163 -8.89 0.23 -9.26
N ALA A 164 -7.69 0.26 -8.67
CA ALA A 164 -6.96 1.51 -8.42
C ALA A 164 -6.61 2.24 -9.72
N LEU A 165 -6.26 1.51 -10.79
CA LEU A 165 -6.04 2.07 -12.14
C LEU A 165 -7.26 2.81 -12.68
N LEU A 166 -8.47 2.32 -12.40
CA LEU A 166 -9.72 2.91 -12.89
C LEU A 166 -10.23 4.05 -12.00
N LEU A 167 -9.89 4.05 -10.73
CA LEU A 167 -10.29 5.07 -9.77
C LEU A 167 -9.37 6.29 -9.80
N GLU A 168 -8.14 6.17 -10.30
CA GLU A 168 -7.15 7.23 -10.44
C GLU A 168 -7.02 8.08 -9.17
N PRO A 169 -6.66 7.47 -8.02
CA PRO A 169 -6.63 8.19 -6.75
C PRO A 169 -5.48 9.21 -6.70
N ASP A 170 -5.64 10.30 -5.92
CA ASP A 170 -4.55 11.23 -5.66
C ASP A 170 -3.41 10.55 -4.86
N VAL A 171 -3.77 9.67 -3.91
CA VAL A 171 -2.80 8.89 -3.11
C VAL A 171 -3.19 7.40 -3.12
N LEU A 172 -2.25 6.57 -3.56
CA LEU A 172 -2.34 5.12 -3.45
C LEU A 172 -1.54 4.65 -2.23
N ILE A 173 -2.19 3.93 -1.33
CA ILE A 173 -1.54 3.26 -0.20
C ILE A 173 -1.42 1.78 -0.53
N ALA A 174 -0.18 1.27 -0.59
CA ALA A 174 0.11 -0.13 -0.83
C ALA A 174 0.72 -0.74 0.46
N ASP A 175 -0.13 -1.44 1.23
CA ASP A 175 0.25 -2.05 2.52
C ASP A 175 0.73 -3.48 2.28
N GLU A 176 2.04 -3.68 2.21
CA GLU A 176 2.72 -4.95 1.94
C GLU A 176 2.11 -5.73 0.75
N PRO A 177 2.01 -5.12 -0.43
CA PRO A 177 1.25 -5.67 -1.54
C PRO A 177 1.85 -6.95 -2.13
N THR A 178 3.03 -7.37 -1.69
CA THR A 178 3.77 -8.50 -2.25
C THR A 178 4.01 -9.64 -1.28
N THR A 179 3.65 -9.51 0.01
CA THR A 179 4.05 -10.45 1.08
C THR A 179 3.55 -11.89 0.88
N ALA A 180 2.39 -12.07 0.23
CA ALA A 180 1.80 -13.40 0.02
C ALA A 180 2.01 -13.96 -1.39
N LEU A 181 3.01 -13.44 -2.13
CA LEU A 181 3.24 -13.77 -3.53
C LEU A 181 4.59 -14.49 -3.72
N ASP A 182 4.65 -15.35 -4.72
CA ASP A 182 5.92 -15.89 -5.23
C ASP A 182 6.76 -14.78 -5.88
N THR A 183 8.06 -15.00 -6.03
CA THR A 183 9.02 -14.00 -6.49
C THR A 183 8.67 -13.40 -7.86
N ILE A 184 8.13 -14.19 -8.79
CA ILE A 184 7.74 -13.71 -10.12
C ILE A 184 6.54 -12.77 -10.01
N SER A 185 5.51 -13.21 -9.27
CA SER A 185 4.31 -12.42 -9.00
C SER A 185 4.62 -11.13 -8.23
N GLN A 186 5.58 -11.15 -7.29
CA GLN A 186 6.04 -9.95 -6.60
C GLN A 186 6.61 -8.91 -7.58
N PHE A 187 7.52 -9.34 -8.45
CA PHE A 187 8.12 -8.46 -9.45
C PHE A 187 7.06 -7.83 -10.36
N GLU A 188 6.12 -8.63 -10.86
CA GLU A 188 5.05 -8.16 -11.73
C GLU A 188 4.13 -7.14 -11.02
N VAL A 189 3.77 -7.36 -9.75
CA VAL A 189 2.97 -6.41 -8.97
C VAL A 189 3.72 -5.09 -8.77
N VAL A 190 5.01 -5.14 -8.49
CA VAL A 190 5.85 -3.95 -8.35
C VAL A 190 5.91 -3.15 -9.64
N GLU A 191 6.13 -3.81 -10.80
CA GLU A 191 6.09 -3.15 -12.11
C GLU A 191 4.74 -2.47 -12.38
N GLN A 192 3.64 -3.12 -12.01
CA GLN A 192 2.30 -2.55 -12.18
C GLN A 192 2.07 -1.33 -11.29
N LEU A 193 2.56 -1.34 -10.06
CA LEU A 193 2.50 -0.19 -9.16
C LEU A 193 3.36 0.99 -9.67
N MET A 194 4.53 0.70 -10.23
CA MET A 194 5.37 1.72 -10.89
C MET A 194 4.66 2.33 -12.09
N ALA A 195 4.14 1.49 -12.98
CA ALA A 195 3.39 1.93 -14.15
C ALA A 195 2.13 2.74 -13.78
N LEU A 196 1.46 2.39 -12.70
CA LEU A 196 0.32 3.15 -12.18
C LEU A 196 0.76 4.55 -11.74
N ARG A 197 1.86 4.66 -11.00
CA ARG A 197 2.42 5.93 -10.57
C ARG A 197 2.80 6.82 -11.76
N GLU A 198 3.51 6.27 -12.72
CA GLU A 198 3.99 7.01 -13.91
C GLU A 198 2.84 7.47 -14.81
N ASN A 199 1.86 6.60 -15.05
CA ASN A 199 0.77 6.89 -16.00
C ASN A 199 -0.31 7.80 -15.45
N ILE A 200 -0.56 7.75 -14.13
CA ILE A 200 -1.67 8.49 -13.50
C ILE A 200 -1.14 9.71 -12.71
N GLY A 201 0.17 9.73 -12.39
CA GLY A 201 0.76 10.77 -11.54
C GLY A 201 0.32 10.68 -10.08
N SER A 202 -0.22 9.53 -9.66
CA SER A 202 -0.63 9.30 -8.26
C SER A 202 0.59 9.31 -7.35
N SER A 203 0.46 9.95 -6.19
CA SER A 203 1.45 9.79 -5.12
C SER A 203 1.23 8.45 -4.42
N MET A 204 2.29 7.89 -3.85
CA MET A 204 2.22 6.57 -3.26
C MET A 204 2.77 6.56 -1.82
N ILE A 205 2.08 5.83 -0.93
CA ILE A 205 2.65 5.36 0.33
C ILE A 205 2.83 3.86 0.20
N PHE A 206 4.07 3.40 0.25
CA PHE A 206 4.44 2.02 0.03
C PHE A 206 5.00 1.40 1.31
N ILE A 207 4.38 0.33 1.80
CA ILE A 207 4.90 -0.44 2.92
C ILE A 207 5.48 -1.73 2.37
N SER A 208 6.73 -2.00 2.71
CA SER A 208 7.37 -3.28 2.45
C SER A 208 8.46 -3.57 3.48
N HIS A 209 8.67 -4.84 3.72
CA HIS A 209 9.83 -5.34 4.45
C HIS A 209 10.97 -5.72 3.47
N ASP A 210 10.74 -5.68 2.17
CA ASP A 210 11.76 -5.90 1.14
C ASP A 210 12.42 -4.56 0.75
N LEU A 211 13.63 -4.35 1.30
CA LEU A 211 14.39 -3.13 1.07
C LEU A 211 14.89 -3.00 -0.38
N GLY A 212 15.01 -4.10 -1.12
CA GLY A 212 15.36 -4.07 -2.55
C GLY A 212 14.24 -3.43 -3.38
N ILE A 213 13.01 -3.80 -3.09
CA ILE A 213 11.82 -3.18 -3.72
C ILE A 213 11.71 -1.71 -3.30
N VAL A 214 11.89 -1.41 -2.00
CA VAL A 214 11.86 -0.03 -1.49
C VAL A 214 12.89 0.85 -2.17
N ASN A 215 14.14 0.38 -2.29
CA ASN A 215 15.22 1.12 -2.96
C ASN A 215 14.94 1.42 -4.45
N LYS A 216 14.13 0.56 -5.10
CA LYS A 216 13.74 0.73 -6.50
C LYS A 216 12.57 1.71 -6.69
N LEU A 217 11.65 1.76 -5.72
CA LEU A 217 10.38 2.47 -5.85
C LEU A 217 10.35 3.83 -5.16
N ALA A 218 11.03 3.94 -4.01
CA ALA A 218 10.83 5.07 -3.10
C ALA A 218 11.72 6.26 -3.44
N ASP A 219 11.12 7.45 -3.42
CA ASP A 219 11.85 8.73 -3.43
C ASP A 219 12.23 9.12 -2.01
N GLN A 220 11.31 8.92 -1.06
CA GLN A 220 11.50 9.19 0.35
C GLN A 220 11.26 7.93 1.19
N ILE A 221 11.91 7.87 2.33
CA ILE A 221 11.74 6.78 3.27
C ILE A 221 11.47 7.31 4.67
N VAL A 222 10.61 6.63 5.40
CA VAL A 222 10.35 6.82 6.81
C VAL A 222 10.58 5.49 7.51
N VAL A 223 11.54 5.45 8.43
CA VAL A 223 11.87 4.26 9.22
C VAL A 223 11.11 4.33 10.54
N MET A 224 10.34 3.29 10.83
CA MET A 224 9.53 3.20 12.05
C MET A 224 10.03 2.07 12.95
N LYS A 225 10.17 2.36 14.24
CA LYS A 225 10.47 1.40 15.30
C LYS A 225 9.55 1.68 16.50
N ASP A 226 8.87 0.66 17.00
CA ASP A 226 8.03 0.73 18.23
C ASP A 226 7.06 1.94 18.24
N GLY A 227 6.43 2.23 17.10
CA GLY A 227 5.49 3.34 16.94
C GLY A 227 6.11 4.72 16.77
N HIS A 228 7.44 4.83 16.72
CA HIS A 228 8.18 6.07 16.50
C HIS A 228 8.78 6.13 15.10
N ILE A 229 8.84 7.32 14.52
CA ILE A 229 9.71 7.59 13.38
C ILE A 229 11.12 7.81 13.94
N VAL A 230 12.06 6.93 13.58
CA VAL A 230 13.46 6.99 14.05
C VAL A 230 14.38 7.65 13.03
N GLU A 231 14.05 7.53 11.73
CA GLU A 231 14.79 8.18 10.66
C GLU A 231 13.86 8.48 9.47
N ARG A 232 14.17 9.53 8.71
CA ARG A 232 13.49 9.88 7.46
C ARG A 232 14.40 10.69 6.55
N GLY A 233 14.23 10.55 5.25
CA GLY A 233 15.02 11.30 4.26
C GLY A 233 14.80 10.77 2.85
N ALA A 234 15.59 11.29 1.90
CA ALA A 234 15.66 10.72 0.57
C ALA A 234 16.09 9.26 0.64
N ALA A 235 15.42 8.39 -0.09
CA ALA A 235 15.66 6.95 0.00
C ALA A 235 17.14 6.60 -0.26
N GLN A 236 17.75 7.21 -1.26
CA GLN A 236 19.17 7.00 -1.57
C GLN A 236 20.09 7.38 -0.41
N ASP A 237 19.82 8.49 0.27
CA ASP A 237 20.67 8.95 1.38
C ASP A 237 20.57 8.01 2.58
N VAL A 238 19.34 7.60 2.93
CA VAL A 238 19.11 6.68 4.06
C VAL A 238 19.72 5.30 3.79
N PHE A 239 19.68 4.81 2.53
CA PHE A 239 20.30 3.53 2.18
C PHE A 239 21.83 3.59 2.16
N LEU A 240 22.41 4.71 1.73
CA LEU A 240 23.87 4.86 1.61
C LEU A 240 24.52 5.25 2.94
N LYS A 241 23.86 6.10 3.73
CA LYS A 241 24.40 6.68 4.96
C LYS A 241 23.32 6.76 6.05
N PRO A 242 22.84 5.63 6.57
CA PRO A 242 21.87 5.62 7.66
C PRO A 242 22.44 6.36 8.86
N GLN A 243 21.62 7.18 9.53
CA GLN A 243 22.05 7.97 10.68
C GLN A 243 21.63 7.31 12.01
N HIS A 244 20.60 6.48 11.99
CA HIS A 244 20.09 5.81 13.17
C HIS A 244 20.55 4.35 13.21
N GLU A 245 21.06 3.89 14.36
CA GLU A 245 21.56 2.52 14.55
C GLU A 245 20.59 1.41 14.10
N TYR A 246 19.30 1.62 14.35
CA TYR A 246 18.26 0.68 13.92
C TYR A 246 18.13 0.62 12.39
N THR A 247 18.27 1.74 11.70
CA THR A 247 18.25 1.79 10.24
C THR A 247 19.44 1.04 9.66
N GLU A 248 20.62 1.27 10.23
CA GLU A 248 21.84 0.57 9.85
C GLU A 248 21.69 -0.96 10.06
N TYR A 249 21.14 -1.36 11.21
CA TYR A 249 20.83 -2.76 11.50
C TYR A 249 19.86 -3.37 10.48
N LEU A 250 18.75 -2.67 10.14
CA LEU A 250 17.79 -3.15 9.16
C LEU A 250 18.42 -3.36 7.77
N ILE A 251 19.23 -2.41 7.31
CA ILE A 251 19.85 -2.44 5.99
C ILE A 251 20.92 -3.55 5.96
N SER A 252 21.80 -3.62 6.97
CA SER A 252 22.88 -4.61 7.03
C SER A 252 22.35 -6.04 7.11
N THR A 253 21.35 -6.29 7.97
CA THR A 253 20.74 -7.61 8.15
C THR A 253 20.13 -8.13 6.84
N LYS A 254 19.40 -7.28 6.12
CA LYS A 254 18.79 -7.65 4.83
C LYS A 254 19.85 -7.89 3.75
N ARG A 255 20.90 -7.09 3.72
CA ARG A 255 22.00 -7.25 2.76
C ARG A 255 22.73 -8.57 2.99
N THR A 256 23.05 -8.89 4.25
CA THR A 256 23.71 -10.14 4.62
C THR A 256 22.87 -11.37 4.25
N LEU A 257 21.55 -11.33 4.50
CA LEU A 257 20.63 -12.40 4.11
C LEU A 257 20.60 -12.60 2.59
N SER A 258 20.54 -11.51 1.81
CA SER A 258 20.53 -11.57 0.34
C SER A 258 21.84 -12.14 -0.22
N GLU A 259 22.99 -11.71 0.31
CA GLU A 259 24.31 -12.22 -0.08
C GLU A 259 24.51 -13.69 0.31
N HIS A 260 24.03 -14.11 1.48
CA HIS A 260 24.09 -15.50 1.92
C HIS A 260 23.23 -16.42 1.05
N PHE A 261 22.04 -15.95 0.68
CA PHE A 261 21.12 -16.68 -0.20
C PHE A 261 21.71 -16.81 -1.62
N GLN A 262 22.32 -15.76 -2.16
CA GLN A 262 23.02 -15.82 -3.45
C GLN A 262 24.22 -16.78 -3.43
N LYS A 263 24.97 -16.82 -2.35
CA LYS A 263 26.10 -17.77 -2.19
C LYS A 263 25.63 -19.22 -2.10
N MET A 264 24.50 -19.49 -1.45
CA MET A 264 23.94 -20.87 -1.36
C MET A 264 23.39 -21.36 -2.69
N ILE A 265 22.76 -20.49 -3.48
CA ILE A 265 22.23 -20.86 -4.82
C ILE A 265 23.35 -20.91 -5.86
N GLY A 266 24.31 -19.98 -5.83
CA GLY A 266 25.46 -19.94 -6.75
C GLY A 266 26.49 -21.04 -6.52
N GLY A 267 26.48 -21.73 -5.36
CA GLY A 267 27.37 -22.85 -5.04
C GLY A 267 26.97 -24.19 -5.67
N THR A 268 25.89 -24.28 -6.45
CA THR A 268 25.38 -25.55 -7.01
C THR A 268 25.60 -25.68 -8.54
N VAL A 269 26.44 -24.85 -9.15
CA VAL A 269 26.71 -24.93 -10.61
C VAL A 269 28.21 -25.18 -10.89
N HIS A 270 28.88 -26.00 -10.08
CA HIS A 270 30.15 -26.61 -10.46
C HIS A 270 30.25 -27.99 -9.79
N ALA A 271 29.66 -28.99 -10.41
CA ALA A 271 30.09 -30.39 -10.38
C ALA A 271 29.60 -31.09 -11.65
#